data_cbbb0d90acb30cef726b9c5dbf72fa10
#
_entry.id   cbbb0d90acb30cef726b9c5dbf72fa10
#
_cell.length_a   1.000
_cell.length_b   1.000
_cell.length_c   1.000
_cell.angle_alpha   90.00
_cell.angle_beta   90.00
_cell.angle_gamma   90.00
#
_symmetry.space_group_name_H-M   'P 1'
#
loop_
_entity.id
_entity.type
_entity.pdbx_description
1 polymer ?
#
loop_
_entity_poly.entity_id
_entity_poly.type
_entity_poly.pdbx_seq_one_letter_code
_entity_poly.pdbx_strand_id
1 'polypeptide(L)'
;MKRINELFDVEEEFKVVSIHSDSRYVGKDSIFFCVDGLSVDGHKYIEDAVFQGAKCIVYSKPLAYKHRGVLYIKVNNVLDELNRVADVFYDHPSYKMTMIGVTGSSGKTVVALMIKEVLSHYLKMGYIGTNNIEYAGVIEQCPYTTPETIFMQRHLNDMVKRDVKGVTLEVSSHDGVHFDIAIFTNVYEEHLDFHGTMEHLMASKAKLFTLIDEKGYAILNTDEVRFYNLVKDSIRCHLLTYGIEHKAHVMARNIQLFIEFDLQIHDDLRHVSVPVLGRFNISNVLAVITSMLALEMPMDQVLESVGYIRGVDGRMELLEHPYPFTVIVDYCQH
;
A
#
# COMPACT_ATOMS: atom_id res chain seq x y z
N MET A 1 1.78 -8.75 -23.03
CA MET A 1 1.00 -8.23 -24.19
C MET A 1 -0.38 -8.87 -24.17
N LYS A 2 -1.41 -8.08 -24.34
CA LYS A 2 -2.81 -8.51 -24.36
C LYS A 2 -3.45 -8.14 -25.71
N ARG A 3 -4.57 -8.78 -26.08
CA ARG A 3 -5.42 -8.27 -27.15
C ARG A 3 -6.39 -7.23 -26.60
N ILE A 4 -6.80 -6.27 -27.43
CA ILE A 4 -7.69 -5.18 -26.98
C ILE A 4 -9.03 -5.72 -26.46
N ASN A 5 -9.57 -6.79 -27.05
CA ASN A 5 -10.80 -7.45 -26.62
C ASN A 5 -10.66 -8.29 -25.34
N GLU A 6 -9.45 -8.52 -24.84
CA GLU A 6 -9.21 -9.03 -23.47
C GLU A 6 -9.31 -7.91 -22.41
N LEU A 7 -9.17 -6.66 -22.83
CA LEU A 7 -9.15 -5.48 -21.95
C LEU A 7 -10.49 -4.73 -21.97
N PHE A 8 -11.18 -4.75 -23.11
CA PHE A 8 -12.45 -4.06 -23.30
C PHE A 8 -13.42 -4.94 -24.10
N ASP A 9 -14.71 -4.72 -23.88
CA ASP A 9 -15.76 -5.37 -24.67
C ASP A 9 -15.91 -4.64 -26.03
N VAL A 10 -15.06 -5.03 -26.99
CA VAL A 10 -14.98 -4.45 -28.34
C VAL A 10 -14.76 -5.56 -29.37
N GLU A 11 -15.23 -5.31 -30.63
CA GLU A 11 -15.06 -6.25 -31.74
C GLU A 11 -13.66 -6.19 -32.38
N GLU A 12 -12.94 -5.10 -32.18
CA GLU A 12 -11.60 -4.90 -32.70
C GLU A 12 -10.60 -5.92 -32.14
N GLU A 13 -9.71 -6.39 -33.03
CA GLU A 13 -8.65 -7.31 -32.65
C GLU A 13 -7.27 -6.78 -33.04
N PHE A 14 -6.56 -6.23 -32.06
CA PHE A 14 -5.15 -5.91 -32.22
C PHE A 14 -4.39 -6.15 -30.89
N LYS A 15 -3.07 -6.30 -30.98
CA LYS A 15 -2.21 -6.48 -29.82
C LYS A 15 -1.92 -5.13 -29.19
N VAL A 16 -2.06 -5.08 -27.87
CA VAL A 16 -1.66 -3.95 -27.03
C VAL A 16 -0.29 -4.26 -26.43
N VAL A 17 0.69 -3.40 -26.69
CA VAL A 17 2.07 -3.56 -26.24
C VAL A 17 2.29 -2.91 -24.90
N SER A 18 1.68 -1.75 -24.66
CA SER A 18 1.81 -0.98 -23.44
C SER A 18 0.57 -0.12 -23.17
N ILE A 19 0.46 0.34 -21.92
CA ILE A 19 -0.60 1.25 -21.45
C ILE A 19 0.05 2.47 -20.80
N HIS A 20 -0.50 3.67 -21.01
CA HIS A 20 0.09 4.93 -20.53
C HIS A 20 -0.98 5.95 -20.14
N SER A 21 -0.69 6.76 -19.12
CA SER A 21 -1.43 7.97 -18.72
C SER A 21 -0.66 9.26 -19.06
N ASP A 22 0.62 9.13 -19.41
CA ASP A 22 1.50 10.21 -19.83
C ASP A 22 1.86 10.04 -21.32
N SER A 23 1.52 11.04 -22.16
CA SER A 23 1.76 10.99 -23.60
C SER A 23 3.23 10.86 -23.98
N ARG A 24 4.15 11.33 -23.14
CA ARG A 24 5.60 11.28 -23.37
C ARG A 24 6.17 9.85 -23.45
N TYR A 25 5.49 8.89 -22.85
CA TYR A 25 5.89 7.47 -22.83
C TYR A 25 5.09 6.59 -23.78
N VAL A 26 4.13 7.17 -24.50
CA VAL A 26 3.32 6.46 -25.48
C VAL A 26 4.20 5.94 -26.61
N GLY A 27 3.93 4.73 -27.07
CA GLY A 27 4.60 4.12 -28.21
C GLY A 27 3.61 3.43 -29.14
N LYS A 28 4.14 2.75 -30.15
CA LYS A 28 3.33 2.04 -31.14
C LYS A 28 2.48 0.94 -30.47
N ASP A 29 1.23 0.82 -30.94
CA ASP A 29 0.26 -0.18 -30.49
C ASP A 29 -0.03 -0.11 -28.97
N SER A 30 -0.02 1.10 -28.40
CA SER A 30 -0.34 1.34 -26.99
C SER A 30 -1.78 1.83 -26.79
N ILE A 31 -2.22 1.82 -25.52
CA ILE A 31 -3.43 2.50 -25.04
C ILE A 31 -3.00 3.76 -24.30
N PHE A 32 -3.63 4.89 -24.60
CA PHE A 32 -3.48 6.12 -23.84
C PHE A 32 -4.76 6.43 -23.06
N PHE A 33 -4.62 6.64 -21.75
CA PHE A 33 -5.69 7.00 -20.83
C PHE A 33 -5.66 8.51 -20.57
N CYS A 34 -6.73 9.20 -20.95
CA CYS A 34 -6.88 10.64 -20.75
C CYS A 34 -7.28 10.95 -19.30
N VAL A 35 -6.40 10.67 -18.34
CA VAL A 35 -6.67 10.94 -16.92
C VAL A 35 -6.79 12.45 -16.68
N ASP A 36 -7.84 12.85 -15.96
CA ASP A 36 -8.05 14.23 -15.51
C ASP A 36 -7.41 14.41 -14.14
N GLY A 37 -6.15 14.85 -14.13
CA GLY A 37 -5.39 15.08 -12.91
C GLY A 37 -5.62 16.46 -12.30
N LEU A 38 -5.15 16.68 -11.07
CA LEU A 38 -5.31 17.96 -10.36
C LEU A 38 -4.72 19.17 -11.09
N SER A 39 -3.61 18.98 -11.81
CA SER A 39 -2.89 20.07 -12.52
C SER A 39 -2.92 19.92 -14.04
N VAL A 40 -3.19 18.73 -14.56
CA VAL A 40 -3.06 18.42 -15.99
C VAL A 40 -4.24 17.57 -16.43
N ASP A 41 -4.90 18.00 -17.52
CA ASP A 41 -5.96 17.24 -18.20
C ASP A 41 -5.38 16.45 -19.38
N GLY A 42 -5.36 15.10 -19.23
CA GLY A 42 -4.82 14.18 -20.23
C GLY A 42 -5.49 14.28 -21.59
N HIS A 43 -6.75 14.75 -21.67
CA HIS A 43 -7.46 14.93 -22.95
C HIS A 43 -6.76 15.92 -23.91
N LYS A 44 -5.96 16.86 -23.38
CA LYS A 44 -5.18 17.83 -24.18
C LYS A 44 -4.04 17.19 -24.96
N TYR A 45 -3.64 15.96 -24.61
CA TYR A 45 -2.48 15.26 -25.19
C TYR A 45 -2.86 14.10 -26.11
N ILE A 46 -4.14 14.02 -26.52
CA ILE A 46 -4.62 12.95 -27.41
C ILE A 46 -3.87 12.98 -28.74
N GLU A 47 -3.66 14.16 -29.33
CA GLU A 47 -2.94 14.30 -30.60
C GLU A 47 -1.50 13.83 -30.50
N ASP A 48 -0.80 14.22 -29.42
CA ASP A 48 0.56 13.77 -29.16
C ASP A 48 0.62 12.24 -28.99
N ALA A 49 -0.31 11.66 -28.24
CA ALA A 49 -0.39 10.22 -28.03
C ALA A 49 -0.64 9.47 -29.35
N VAL A 50 -1.56 9.95 -30.17
CA VAL A 50 -1.84 9.36 -31.49
C VAL A 50 -0.63 9.49 -32.42
N PHE A 51 0.03 10.64 -32.45
CA PHE A 51 1.24 10.85 -33.25
C PHE A 51 2.36 9.90 -32.83
N GLN A 52 2.50 9.59 -31.54
CA GLN A 52 3.49 8.63 -31.02
C GLN A 52 3.09 7.17 -31.22
N GLY A 53 1.87 6.89 -31.68
CA GLY A 53 1.44 5.56 -32.07
C GLY A 53 0.42 4.88 -31.16
N ALA A 54 -0.28 5.66 -30.32
CA ALA A 54 -1.42 5.13 -29.60
C ALA A 54 -2.46 4.59 -30.56
N LYS A 55 -2.92 3.37 -30.35
CA LYS A 55 -3.92 2.70 -31.16
C LYS A 55 -5.30 2.68 -30.50
N CYS A 56 -5.34 2.97 -29.22
CA CYS A 56 -6.57 3.15 -28.46
C CYS A 56 -6.45 4.37 -27.51
N ILE A 57 -7.51 5.16 -27.44
CA ILE A 57 -7.67 6.30 -26.55
C ILE A 57 -8.85 6.04 -25.62
N VAL A 58 -8.61 6.05 -24.31
CA VAL A 58 -9.66 5.98 -23.28
C VAL A 58 -9.92 7.38 -22.73
N TYR A 59 -11.17 7.84 -22.80
CA TYR A 59 -11.51 9.22 -22.50
C TYR A 59 -12.88 9.36 -21.84
N SER A 60 -13.14 10.50 -21.16
CA SER A 60 -14.44 10.78 -20.51
C SER A 60 -15.14 12.02 -21.07
N LYS A 61 -14.40 13.03 -21.53
CA LYS A 61 -14.92 14.32 -21.99
C LYS A 61 -15.28 14.29 -23.48
N PRO A 62 -16.21 15.13 -23.96
CA PRO A 62 -16.48 15.26 -25.39
C PRO A 62 -15.22 15.61 -26.19
N LEU A 63 -15.00 14.94 -27.32
CA LEU A 63 -13.89 15.20 -28.24
C LEU A 63 -14.38 15.94 -29.47
N ALA A 64 -13.62 16.94 -29.90
CA ALA A 64 -13.92 17.68 -31.14
C ALA A 64 -13.64 16.84 -32.38
N TYR A 65 -12.66 15.95 -32.34
CA TYR A 65 -12.22 15.14 -33.47
C TYR A 65 -11.73 13.74 -32.99
N LYS A 66 -11.84 12.74 -33.91
CA LYS A 66 -11.30 11.40 -33.71
C LYS A 66 -10.46 10.99 -34.92
N HIS A 67 -9.23 10.57 -34.70
CA HIS A 67 -8.32 10.13 -35.76
C HIS A 67 -8.77 8.80 -36.36
N ARG A 68 -8.74 8.71 -37.68
CA ARG A 68 -9.07 7.46 -38.40
C ARG A 68 -8.03 6.38 -38.07
N GLY A 69 -8.50 5.16 -37.79
CA GLY A 69 -7.64 4.00 -37.47
C GLY A 69 -7.19 3.93 -36.04
N VAL A 70 -7.71 4.81 -35.18
CA VAL A 70 -7.53 4.76 -33.72
C VAL A 70 -8.87 4.40 -33.06
N LEU A 71 -8.87 3.45 -32.14
CA LEU A 71 -10.04 3.08 -31.34
C LEU A 71 -10.25 4.12 -30.24
N TYR A 72 -11.49 4.56 -30.04
CA TYR A 72 -11.86 5.53 -29.02
C TYR A 72 -12.91 4.96 -28.06
N ILE A 73 -12.53 4.74 -26.81
CA ILE A 73 -13.39 4.16 -25.78
C ILE A 73 -13.80 5.26 -24.79
N LYS A 74 -15.10 5.57 -24.76
CA LYS A 74 -15.65 6.54 -23.83
C LYS A 74 -16.06 5.86 -22.54
N VAL A 75 -15.58 6.38 -21.41
CA VAL A 75 -15.88 5.89 -20.06
C VAL A 75 -16.39 7.00 -19.15
N ASN A 76 -17.01 6.67 -18.05
CA ASN A 76 -17.48 7.64 -17.06
C ASN A 76 -16.32 8.21 -16.23
N ASN A 77 -15.40 7.34 -15.83
CA ASN A 77 -14.20 7.68 -15.06
C ASN A 77 -12.98 6.98 -15.69
N VAL A 78 -12.03 7.79 -16.18
CA VAL A 78 -10.82 7.26 -16.83
C VAL A 78 -9.87 6.63 -15.83
N LEU A 79 -9.81 7.13 -14.58
CA LEU A 79 -8.93 6.59 -13.55
C LEU A 79 -9.39 5.21 -13.08
N ASP A 80 -10.69 5.03 -12.84
CA ASP A 80 -11.25 3.72 -12.47
C ASP A 80 -11.00 2.69 -13.57
N GLU A 81 -11.19 3.10 -14.83
CA GLU A 81 -10.95 2.24 -15.98
C GLU A 81 -9.45 1.93 -16.16
N LEU A 82 -8.57 2.90 -15.93
CA LEU A 82 -7.13 2.68 -15.91
C LEU A 82 -6.74 1.64 -14.86
N ASN A 83 -7.28 1.74 -13.64
CA ASN A 83 -7.02 0.79 -12.55
C ASN A 83 -7.44 -0.63 -12.94
N ARG A 84 -8.66 -0.78 -13.49
CA ARG A 84 -9.18 -2.06 -13.97
C ARG A 84 -8.34 -2.66 -15.11
N VAL A 85 -8.03 -1.84 -16.12
CA VAL A 85 -7.28 -2.30 -17.30
C VAL A 85 -5.83 -2.61 -16.95
N ALA A 86 -5.20 -1.84 -16.07
CA ALA A 86 -3.83 -2.09 -15.63
C ALA A 86 -3.71 -3.44 -14.89
N ASP A 87 -4.65 -3.74 -14.00
CA ASP A 87 -4.69 -5.02 -13.30
C ASP A 87 -4.81 -6.20 -14.29
N VAL A 88 -5.75 -6.14 -15.24
CA VAL A 88 -5.91 -7.17 -16.29
C VAL A 88 -4.69 -7.25 -17.21
N PHE A 89 -4.12 -6.10 -17.63
CA PHE A 89 -2.98 -6.03 -18.53
C PHE A 89 -1.74 -6.71 -17.96
N TYR A 90 -1.54 -6.60 -16.65
CA TYR A 90 -0.43 -7.23 -15.93
C TYR A 90 -0.78 -8.59 -15.31
N ASP A 91 -1.91 -9.21 -15.70
CA ASP A 91 -2.34 -10.55 -15.26
C ASP A 91 -2.64 -10.65 -13.77
N HIS A 92 -3.30 -9.64 -13.18
CA HIS A 92 -3.75 -9.64 -11.78
C HIS A 92 -2.63 -9.98 -10.78
N PRO A 93 -1.52 -9.23 -10.75
CA PRO A 93 -0.35 -9.63 -9.97
C PRO A 93 -0.58 -9.62 -8.46
N SER A 94 -1.46 -8.74 -7.94
CA SER A 94 -1.79 -8.69 -6.52
C SER A 94 -2.50 -9.94 -6.00
N TYR A 95 -3.20 -10.69 -6.87
CA TYR A 95 -3.83 -11.96 -6.51
C TYR A 95 -2.86 -13.16 -6.47
N LYS A 96 -1.59 -12.94 -6.83
CA LYS A 96 -0.57 -14.01 -6.91
C LYS A 96 0.45 -13.96 -5.76
N MET A 97 0.31 -13.01 -4.87
CA MET A 97 1.18 -12.78 -3.72
C MET A 97 0.33 -12.38 -2.52
N THR A 98 0.84 -12.58 -1.32
CA THR A 98 0.19 -12.04 -0.12
C THR A 98 0.40 -10.53 -0.07
N MET A 99 -0.68 -9.77 -0.16
CA MET A 99 -0.65 -8.31 -0.18
C MET A 99 -1.04 -7.73 1.16
N ILE A 100 -0.14 -6.96 1.77
CA ILE A 100 -0.33 -6.33 3.08
C ILE A 100 -0.28 -4.82 2.91
N GLY A 101 -1.44 -4.17 3.02
CA GLY A 101 -1.57 -2.71 2.93
C GLY A 101 -1.49 -2.05 4.30
N VAL A 102 -0.70 -1.00 4.43
CA VAL A 102 -0.57 -0.22 5.68
C VAL A 102 -0.98 1.23 5.43
N THR A 103 -2.00 1.70 6.16
CA THR A 103 -2.47 3.09 6.11
C THR A 103 -2.45 3.75 7.48
N GLY A 104 -2.46 5.08 7.48
CA GLY A 104 -2.46 5.92 8.68
C GLY A 104 -1.74 7.24 8.43
N SER A 105 -1.72 8.13 9.39
CA SER A 105 -0.95 9.38 9.31
C SER A 105 0.53 9.10 9.48
N SER A 106 0.93 8.43 10.54
CA SER A 106 2.34 8.03 10.77
C SER A 106 2.48 6.53 11.00
N GLY A 107 3.73 6.01 11.02
CA GLY A 107 4.01 4.61 11.25
C GLY A 107 3.86 3.69 10.04
N LYS A 108 3.30 4.13 8.91
CA LYS A 108 3.13 3.32 7.69
C LYS A 108 4.44 2.65 7.26
N THR A 109 5.47 3.45 7.03
CA THR A 109 6.82 2.99 6.62
C THR A 109 7.41 2.02 7.64
N VAL A 110 7.32 2.37 8.92
CA VAL A 110 7.89 1.55 10.01
C VAL A 110 7.20 0.20 10.05
N VAL A 111 5.87 0.16 10.09
CA VAL A 111 5.11 -1.10 10.14
C VAL A 111 5.34 -1.93 8.87
N ALA A 112 5.29 -1.31 7.68
CA ALA A 112 5.50 -2.03 6.42
C ALA A 112 6.89 -2.66 6.31
N LEU A 113 7.94 -1.94 6.72
CA LEU A 113 9.32 -2.44 6.70
C LEU A 113 9.55 -3.50 7.80
N MET A 114 9.01 -3.32 9.01
CA MET A 114 9.10 -4.34 10.06
C MET A 114 8.41 -5.64 9.64
N ILE A 115 7.23 -5.58 9.03
CA ILE A 115 6.54 -6.77 8.50
C ILE A 115 7.40 -7.44 7.41
N LYS A 116 7.93 -6.65 6.46
CA LYS A 116 8.83 -7.18 5.44
C LYS A 116 10.04 -7.87 6.07
N GLU A 117 10.69 -7.24 7.05
CA GLU A 117 11.85 -7.80 7.75
C GLU A 117 11.51 -9.15 8.38
N VAL A 118 10.48 -9.19 9.22
CA VAL A 118 10.02 -10.41 9.91
C VAL A 118 9.71 -11.52 8.90
N LEU A 119 8.88 -11.23 7.89
CA LEU A 119 8.48 -12.24 6.90
C LEU A 119 9.61 -12.66 5.95
N SER A 120 10.63 -11.83 5.76
CA SER A 120 11.79 -12.17 4.91
C SER A 120 12.61 -13.34 5.43
N HIS A 121 12.45 -13.71 6.71
CA HIS A 121 13.04 -14.94 7.26
C HIS A 121 12.36 -16.23 6.75
N TYR A 122 11.14 -16.11 6.23
CA TYR A 122 10.32 -17.27 5.84
C TYR A 122 10.02 -17.31 4.34
N LEU A 123 9.91 -16.15 3.69
CA LEU A 123 9.54 -16.04 2.29
C LEU A 123 10.15 -14.81 1.62
N LYS A 124 10.21 -14.82 0.29
CA LYS A 124 10.67 -13.64 -0.46
C LYS A 124 9.66 -12.52 -0.36
N MET A 125 10.05 -11.44 0.27
CA MET A 125 9.23 -10.24 0.44
C MET A 125 9.61 -9.12 -0.52
N GLY A 126 8.60 -8.35 -0.90
CA GLY A 126 8.72 -7.04 -1.53
C GLY A 126 8.18 -5.93 -0.62
N TYR A 127 8.61 -4.71 -0.89
CA TYR A 127 8.12 -3.49 -0.26
C TYR A 127 7.91 -2.41 -1.31
N ILE A 128 6.83 -1.66 -1.17
CA ILE A 128 6.54 -0.46 -1.95
C ILE A 128 6.10 0.64 -0.97
N GLY A 129 6.82 1.74 -0.94
CA GLY A 129 6.48 2.84 -0.04
C GLY A 129 7.38 4.06 -0.19
N THR A 130 7.28 4.97 0.77
CA THR A 130 7.92 6.30 0.75
C THR A 130 9.43 6.22 0.56
N ASN A 131 10.10 5.25 1.17
CA ASN A 131 11.56 5.14 1.10
C ASN A 131 12.04 4.68 -0.27
N ASN A 132 11.46 3.59 -0.78
CA ASN A 132 11.84 2.98 -2.06
C ASN A 132 10.82 1.91 -2.47
N ILE A 133 11.12 1.26 -3.61
CA ILE A 133 10.58 -0.04 -3.99
C ILE A 133 11.70 -1.03 -3.87
N GLU A 134 11.50 -2.11 -3.12
CA GLU A 134 12.53 -3.09 -2.84
C GLU A 134 12.00 -4.52 -2.95
N TYR A 135 12.62 -5.35 -3.80
CA TYR A 135 12.33 -6.78 -3.96
C TYR A 135 13.43 -7.49 -4.74
N ALA A 136 13.76 -8.71 -4.34
CA ALA A 136 14.65 -9.63 -5.09
C ALA A 136 15.93 -8.97 -5.66
N GLY A 137 16.57 -8.09 -4.88
CA GLY A 137 17.78 -7.35 -5.26
C GLY A 137 17.53 -6.09 -6.10
N VAL A 138 16.29 -5.77 -6.41
CA VAL A 138 15.90 -4.48 -7.02
C VAL A 138 15.68 -3.46 -5.92
N ILE A 139 16.29 -2.29 -6.04
CA ILE A 139 16.02 -1.10 -5.23
C ILE A 139 15.82 0.06 -6.19
N GLU A 140 14.65 0.67 -6.18
CA GLU A 140 14.29 1.80 -7.03
C GLU A 140 13.61 2.89 -6.19
N GLN A 141 13.89 4.16 -6.49
CA GLN A 141 13.20 5.26 -5.82
C GLN A 141 11.71 5.24 -6.13
N CYS A 142 10.90 5.33 -5.09
CA CYS A 142 9.46 5.49 -5.25
C CYS A 142 9.14 6.99 -5.42
N PRO A 143 8.50 7.42 -6.51
CA PRO A 143 8.21 8.84 -6.74
C PRO A 143 7.19 9.41 -5.74
N TYR A 144 6.36 8.56 -5.15
CA TYR A 144 5.32 8.91 -4.18
C TYR A 144 5.16 7.80 -3.15
N THR A 145 4.58 8.10 -1.98
CA THR A 145 4.26 7.10 -0.94
C THR A 145 3.46 5.93 -1.51
N THR A 146 2.48 6.24 -2.37
CA THR A 146 1.75 5.27 -3.19
C THR A 146 1.94 5.68 -4.65
N PRO A 147 2.64 4.88 -5.47
CA PRO A 147 2.92 5.22 -6.86
C PRO A 147 1.66 5.12 -7.74
N GLU A 148 1.73 5.72 -8.93
CA GLU A 148 0.65 5.60 -9.92
C GLU A 148 0.40 4.14 -10.32
N THR A 149 -0.84 3.83 -10.66
CA THR A 149 -1.32 2.46 -10.92
C THR A 149 -0.46 1.68 -11.93
N ILE A 150 -0.14 2.27 -13.08
CA ILE A 150 0.64 1.58 -14.12
C ILE A 150 2.04 1.23 -13.60
N PHE A 151 2.68 2.17 -12.91
CA PHE A 151 4.00 1.98 -12.32
C PHE A 151 3.96 0.86 -11.28
N MET A 152 2.98 0.87 -10.39
CA MET A 152 2.81 -0.14 -9.36
C MET A 152 2.51 -1.53 -9.94
N GLN A 153 1.53 -1.65 -10.83
CA GLN A 153 1.17 -2.93 -11.45
C GLN A 153 2.35 -3.55 -12.21
N ARG A 154 3.20 -2.71 -12.85
CA ARG A 154 4.44 -3.15 -13.49
C ARG A 154 5.40 -3.78 -12.48
N HIS A 155 5.62 -3.14 -11.33
CA HIS A 155 6.50 -3.68 -10.29
C HIS A 155 5.92 -4.94 -9.65
N LEU A 156 4.62 -4.97 -9.34
CA LEU A 156 3.97 -6.18 -8.82
C LEU A 156 4.10 -7.36 -9.81
N ASN A 157 3.95 -7.12 -11.11
CA ASN A 157 4.15 -8.15 -12.12
C ASN A 157 5.62 -8.61 -12.22
N ASP A 158 6.62 -7.72 -12.06
CA ASP A 158 8.02 -8.11 -11.99
C ASP A 158 8.34 -8.91 -10.72
N MET A 159 7.74 -8.53 -9.58
CA MET A 159 7.83 -9.28 -8.34
C MET A 159 7.31 -10.71 -8.49
N VAL A 160 6.14 -10.91 -9.13
CA VAL A 160 5.61 -12.25 -9.46
C VAL A 160 6.59 -13.05 -10.30
N LYS A 161 7.17 -12.45 -11.35
CA LYS A 161 8.16 -13.11 -12.21
C LYS A 161 9.45 -13.51 -11.48
N ARG A 162 9.80 -12.79 -10.43
CA ARG A 162 10.97 -13.06 -9.57
C ARG A 162 10.64 -13.94 -8.36
N ASP A 163 9.45 -14.54 -8.34
CA ASP A 163 9.01 -15.45 -7.29
C ASP A 163 8.90 -14.79 -5.90
N VAL A 164 8.57 -13.49 -5.83
CA VAL A 164 8.16 -12.82 -4.59
C VAL A 164 6.84 -13.40 -4.13
N LYS A 165 6.71 -13.67 -2.83
CA LYS A 165 5.53 -14.34 -2.24
C LYS A 165 4.65 -13.40 -1.42
N GLY A 166 5.21 -12.31 -0.90
CA GLY A 166 4.47 -11.32 -0.15
C GLY A 166 4.97 -9.91 -0.43
N VAL A 167 4.09 -8.94 -0.33
CA VAL A 167 4.41 -7.52 -0.54
C VAL A 167 3.77 -6.69 0.55
N THR A 168 4.57 -5.82 1.18
CA THR A 168 4.05 -4.75 2.04
C THR A 168 3.96 -3.46 1.24
N LEU A 169 2.81 -2.79 1.31
CA LEU A 169 2.50 -1.58 0.56
C LEU A 169 2.04 -0.46 1.51
N GLU A 170 2.70 0.70 1.46
CA GLU A 170 2.18 1.92 2.10
C GLU A 170 1.02 2.47 1.27
N VAL A 171 -0.15 2.61 1.89
CA VAL A 171 -1.37 3.06 1.21
C VAL A 171 -1.80 4.42 1.75
N SER A 172 -1.68 5.46 0.95
CA SER A 172 -2.24 6.80 1.23
C SER A 172 -3.59 7.01 0.56
N SER A 173 -3.73 6.53 -0.69
CA SER A 173 -5.00 6.51 -1.45
C SER A 173 -4.80 5.52 -2.59
N HIS A 174 -5.58 4.42 -2.66
CA HIS A 174 -5.38 3.51 -3.78
C HIS A 174 -6.59 2.63 -4.09
N ASP A 175 -6.95 2.62 -5.38
CA ASP A 175 -7.89 1.68 -5.99
C ASP A 175 -7.12 0.83 -7.01
N GLY A 176 -7.51 -0.42 -7.25
CA GLY A 176 -6.93 -1.29 -8.29
C GLY A 176 -5.85 -2.27 -7.81
N VAL A 177 -5.73 -2.49 -6.50
CA VAL A 177 -4.90 -3.56 -5.90
C VAL A 177 -5.75 -4.35 -4.93
N HIS A 178 -5.69 -5.66 -5.02
CA HIS A 178 -6.25 -6.56 -4.02
C HIS A 178 -5.36 -6.60 -2.77
N PHE A 179 -5.96 -6.68 -1.58
CA PHE A 179 -5.25 -6.85 -0.31
C PHE A 179 -5.79 -8.05 0.47
N ASP A 180 -4.89 -8.88 1.01
CA ASP A 180 -5.22 -9.94 1.95
C ASP A 180 -5.30 -9.39 3.37
N ILE A 181 -4.44 -8.42 3.70
CA ILE A 181 -4.38 -7.78 5.01
C ILE A 181 -4.33 -6.27 4.83
N ALA A 182 -5.18 -5.53 5.54
CA ALA A 182 -5.08 -4.08 5.66
C ALA A 182 -4.91 -3.66 7.11
N ILE A 183 -3.95 -2.78 7.36
CA ILE A 183 -3.55 -2.33 8.69
C ILE A 183 -3.76 -0.82 8.78
N PHE A 184 -4.43 -0.38 9.86
CA PHE A 184 -4.53 1.02 10.22
C PHE A 184 -3.68 1.32 11.44
N THR A 185 -2.78 2.30 11.33
CA THR A 185 -1.89 2.69 12.43
C THR A 185 -2.51 3.77 13.33
N ASN A 186 -2.72 4.97 12.78
CA ASN A 186 -3.24 6.13 13.50
C ASN A 186 -3.75 7.22 12.54
N VAL A 187 -4.41 8.27 13.08
CA VAL A 187 -4.81 9.44 12.32
C VAL A 187 -4.64 10.71 13.14
N TYR A 188 -3.90 11.69 12.59
CA TYR A 188 -3.69 13.03 13.13
C TYR A 188 -4.17 14.08 12.15
N GLU A 189 -4.31 15.31 12.60
CA GLU A 189 -4.57 16.46 11.74
C GLU A 189 -3.33 16.75 10.87
N GLU A 190 -3.32 16.17 9.67
CA GLU A 190 -2.28 16.38 8.65
C GLU A 190 -2.93 16.57 7.29
N HIS A 191 -2.24 17.29 6.39
CA HIS A 191 -2.72 17.50 5.01
C HIS A 191 -4.17 18.00 4.91
N LEU A 192 -4.64 18.81 5.88
CA LEU A 192 -5.98 19.39 5.86
C LEU A 192 -6.17 20.40 4.74
N ASP A 193 -5.09 20.97 4.22
CA ASP A 193 -5.04 21.75 2.98
C ASP A 193 -5.54 20.96 1.76
N PHE A 194 -5.28 19.64 1.73
CA PHE A 194 -5.73 18.73 0.69
C PHE A 194 -7.08 18.06 1.01
N HIS A 195 -7.24 17.54 2.23
CA HIS A 195 -8.44 16.80 2.64
C HIS A 195 -9.60 17.70 3.10
N GLY A 196 -9.32 18.93 3.49
CA GLY A 196 -10.29 19.90 4.00
C GLY A 196 -10.74 19.62 5.43
N THR A 197 -11.12 18.39 5.77
CA THR A 197 -11.57 17.99 7.11
C THR A 197 -11.01 16.65 7.56
N MET A 198 -11.00 16.42 8.89
CA MET A 198 -10.63 15.12 9.48
C MET A 198 -11.54 13.98 9.02
N GLU A 199 -12.80 14.26 8.81
CA GLU A 199 -13.77 13.27 8.33
C GLU A 199 -13.42 12.79 6.92
N HIS A 200 -13.03 13.69 6.02
CA HIS A 200 -12.55 13.34 4.68
C HIS A 200 -11.22 12.57 4.71
N LEU A 201 -10.28 12.97 5.58
CA LEU A 201 -9.03 12.24 5.80
C LEU A 201 -9.29 10.80 6.28
N MET A 202 -10.14 10.63 7.31
CA MET A 202 -10.52 9.32 7.82
C MET A 202 -11.25 8.49 6.76
N ALA A 203 -12.18 9.07 6.01
CA ALA A 203 -12.90 8.39 4.92
C ALA A 203 -11.96 7.93 3.81
N SER A 204 -10.94 8.73 3.46
CA SER A 204 -9.91 8.34 2.50
C SER A 204 -9.12 7.11 2.97
N LYS A 205 -8.69 7.09 4.25
CA LYS A 205 -7.96 5.94 4.82
C LYS A 205 -8.88 4.71 4.96
N ALA A 206 -10.17 4.90 5.22
CA ALA A 206 -11.16 3.83 5.34
C ALA A 206 -11.38 3.06 4.02
N LYS A 207 -11.12 3.67 2.88
CA LYS A 207 -11.25 3.00 1.56
C LYS A 207 -10.39 1.74 1.45
N LEU A 208 -9.20 1.70 2.06
CA LEU A 208 -8.35 0.51 2.05
C LEU A 208 -9.10 -0.74 2.53
N PHE A 209 -9.97 -0.58 3.53
CA PHE A 209 -10.73 -1.69 4.13
C PHE A 209 -11.88 -2.17 3.25
N THR A 210 -12.24 -1.44 2.21
CA THR A 210 -13.23 -1.87 1.20
C THR A 210 -12.61 -2.71 0.07
N LEU A 211 -11.27 -2.77 0.01
CA LEU A 211 -10.50 -3.50 -1.00
C LEU A 211 -10.07 -4.89 -0.53
N ILE A 212 -10.47 -5.28 0.68
CA ILE A 212 -10.15 -6.59 1.26
C ILE A 212 -11.30 -7.54 0.97
N ASP A 213 -10.97 -8.75 0.52
CA ASP A 213 -11.95 -9.82 0.36
C ASP A 213 -12.48 -10.31 1.72
N GLU A 214 -13.65 -10.96 1.72
CA GLU A 214 -14.28 -11.50 2.93
C GLU A 214 -13.37 -12.49 3.71
N LYS A 215 -12.41 -13.12 3.04
CA LYS A 215 -11.43 -14.06 3.63
C LYS A 215 -10.20 -13.35 4.19
N GLY A 216 -10.01 -12.07 3.89
CA GLY A 216 -8.86 -11.30 4.35
C GLY A 216 -9.01 -10.78 5.78
N TYR A 217 -8.07 -9.96 6.21
CA TYR A 217 -8.01 -9.41 7.56
C TYR A 217 -7.91 -7.88 7.56
N ALA A 218 -8.81 -7.26 8.30
CA ALA A 218 -8.69 -5.85 8.71
C ALA A 218 -8.04 -5.79 10.11
N ILE A 219 -6.97 -5.03 10.25
CA ILE A 219 -6.24 -4.85 11.50
C ILE A 219 -6.36 -3.39 11.95
N LEU A 220 -7.05 -3.14 13.06
CA LEU A 220 -7.35 -1.80 13.54
C LEU A 220 -6.71 -1.53 14.90
N ASN A 221 -6.21 -0.30 15.06
CA ASN A 221 -5.77 0.24 16.33
C ASN A 221 -6.99 0.71 17.14
N THR A 222 -7.27 0.09 18.29
CA THR A 222 -8.39 0.47 19.16
C THR A 222 -8.15 1.77 19.93
N ASP A 223 -6.88 2.19 20.07
CA ASP A 223 -6.54 3.46 20.71
C ASP A 223 -6.98 4.65 19.85
N GLU A 224 -7.16 4.45 18.54
CA GLU A 224 -7.72 5.39 17.58
C GLU A 224 -9.25 5.31 17.54
N VAL A 225 -9.89 5.61 18.67
CA VAL A 225 -11.32 5.37 18.93
C VAL A 225 -12.24 5.94 17.85
N ARG A 226 -11.94 7.15 17.33
CA ARG A 226 -12.78 7.80 16.30
C ARG A 226 -12.77 6.99 14.99
N PHE A 227 -11.59 6.59 14.52
CA PHE A 227 -11.46 5.81 13.29
C PHE A 227 -11.99 4.38 13.47
N TYR A 228 -11.68 3.74 14.60
CA TYR A 228 -12.20 2.41 14.92
C TYR A 228 -13.72 2.38 14.85
N ASN A 229 -14.41 3.33 15.50
CA ASN A 229 -15.87 3.41 15.49
C ASN A 229 -16.46 3.75 14.11
N LEU A 230 -15.70 4.48 13.28
CA LEU A 230 -16.12 4.80 11.91
C LEU A 230 -16.17 3.56 11.02
N VAL A 231 -15.22 2.63 11.16
CA VAL A 231 -15.04 1.55 10.16
C VAL A 231 -15.48 0.17 10.64
N LYS A 232 -15.45 -0.12 11.95
CA LYS A 232 -15.66 -1.48 12.50
C LYS A 232 -16.95 -2.17 12.01
N ASP A 233 -18.06 -1.42 11.89
CA ASP A 233 -19.36 -1.96 11.51
C ASP A 233 -19.52 -2.13 9.98
N SER A 234 -18.60 -1.56 9.20
CA SER A 234 -18.56 -1.68 7.73
C SER A 234 -17.62 -2.78 7.23
N ILE A 235 -16.76 -3.32 8.10
CA ILE A 235 -15.82 -4.39 7.77
C ILE A 235 -16.59 -5.68 7.52
N ARG A 236 -16.32 -6.32 6.37
CA ARG A 236 -16.94 -7.59 5.95
C ARG A 236 -15.98 -8.78 6.04
N CYS A 237 -14.69 -8.52 6.22
CA CYS A 237 -13.65 -9.53 6.41
C CYS A 237 -13.40 -9.82 7.90
N HIS A 238 -12.40 -10.64 8.20
CA HIS A 238 -12.00 -10.89 9.58
C HIS A 238 -11.42 -9.63 10.23
N LEU A 239 -11.90 -9.28 11.42
CA LEU A 239 -11.40 -8.13 12.18
C LEU A 239 -10.49 -8.60 13.30
N LEU A 240 -9.24 -8.16 13.27
CA LEU A 240 -8.30 -8.21 14.39
C LEU A 240 -8.01 -6.80 14.89
N THR A 241 -7.73 -6.67 16.17
CA THR A 241 -7.46 -5.37 16.78
C THR A 241 -6.22 -5.42 17.66
N TYR A 242 -5.53 -4.30 17.74
CA TYR A 242 -4.44 -4.10 18.67
C TYR A 242 -4.58 -2.76 19.40
N GLY A 243 -3.92 -2.64 20.55
CA GLY A 243 -3.94 -1.40 21.34
C GLY A 243 -3.14 -1.50 22.64
N ILE A 244 -2.89 -0.35 23.22
CA ILE A 244 -2.19 -0.20 24.51
C ILE A 244 -3.19 0.21 25.60
N GLU A 245 -4.05 1.20 25.30
CA GLU A 245 -4.98 1.80 26.24
C GLU A 245 -6.34 1.11 26.25
N HIS A 246 -6.88 0.82 25.07
CA HIS A 246 -8.20 0.26 24.88
C HIS A 246 -8.15 -1.24 24.65
N LYS A 247 -9.21 -1.95 25.10
CA LYS A 247 -9.30 -3.40 24.94
C LYS A 247 -9.21 -3.80 23.46
N ALA A 248 -8.32 -4.74 23.18
CA ALA A 248 -8.05 -5.28 21.85
C ALA A 248 -7.74 -6.78 21.92
N HIS A 249 -7.63 -7.45 20.75
CA HIS A 249 -7.21 -8.85 20.65
C HIS A 249 -5.73 -9.02 21.03
N VAL A 250 -4.89 -8.04 20.67
CA VAL A 250 -3.46 -8.01 20.95
C VAL A 250 -3.13 -6.73 21.72
N MET A 251 -2.55 -6.85 22.90
CA MET A 251 -2.29 -5.70 23.78
C MET A 251 -0.87 -5.73 24.35
N ALA A 252 -0.29 -4.56 24.57
CA ALA A 252 0.89 -4.41 25.41
C ALA A 252 0.49 -3.99 26.82
N ARG A 253 1.05 -4.68 27.82
CA ARG A 253 0.89 -4.40 29.24
C ARG A 253 2.25 -4.18 29.90
N ASN A 254 2.28 -3.61 31.08
CA ASN A 254 3.49 -3.48 31.91
C ASN A 254 4.71 -2.96 31.11
N ILE A 255 4.50 -1.93 30.29
CA ILE A 255 5.52 -1.35 29.40
C ILE A 255 6.66 -0.77 30.25
N GLN A 256 7.89 -1.26 30.02
CA GLN A 256 9.11 -0.83 30.73
C GLN A 256 10.11 -0.25 29.72
N LEU A 257 10.66 0.92 30.05
CA LEU A 257 11.72 1.60 29.28
C LEU A 257 11.47 1.69 27.76
N PHE A 258 10.20 1.50 27.33
CA PHE A 258 9.75 1.54 25.93
C PHE A 258 10.35 0.47 25.00
N ILE A 259 11.00 -0.54 25.52
CA ILE A 259 11.59 -1.67 24.78
C ILE A 259 11.12 -3.04 25.29
N GLU A 260 10.52 -3.11 26.47
CA GLU A 260 10.00 -4.34 27.06
C GLU A 260 8.55 -4.17 27.46
N PHE A 261 7.74 -5.18 27.21
CA PHE A 261 6.34 -5.20 27.62
C PHE A 261 5.82 -6.64 27.71
N ASP A 262 4.72 -6.81 28.41
CA ASP A 262 3.99 -8.06 28.41
C ASP A 262 2.95 -8.03 27.28
N LEU A 263 3.14 -8.88 26.29
CA LEU A 263 2.20 -9.12 25.18
C LEU A 263 1.04 -9.95 25.69
N GLN A 264 -0.15 -9.39 25.68
CA GLN A 264 -1.39 -10.09 26.01
C GLN A 264 -2.16 -10.43 24.73
N ILE A 265 -2.45 -11.73 24.52
CA ILE A 265 -3.33 -12.22 23.45
C ILE A 265 -4.36 -13.12 24.12
N HIS A 266 -5.61 -12.66 24.19
CA HIS A 266 -6.67 -13.27 25.00
C HIS A 266 -6.21 -13.38 26.47
N ASP A 267 -6.08 -14.61 26.99
CA ASP A 267 -5.63 -14.90 28.35
C ASP A 267 -4.13 -15.29 28.43
N ASP A 268 -3.43 -15.38 27.30
CA ASP A 268 -2.00 -15.67 27.23
C ASP A 268 -1.19 -14.39 27.42
N LEU A 269 -0.18 -14.45 28.26
CA LEU A 269 0.70 -13.33 28.57
C LEU A 269 2.16 -13.75 28.32
N ARG A 270 2.87 -13.03 27.46
CA ARG A 270 4.26 -13.29 27.07
C ARG A 270 5.10 -12.07 27.23
N HIS A 271 6.27 -12.20 27.86
CA HIS A 271 7.23 -11.12 27.92
C HIS A 271 7.92 -10.94 26.57
N VAL A 272 7.97 -9.69 26.05
CA VAL A 272 8.54 -9.32 24.76
C VAL A 272 9.52 -8.19 24.96
N SER A 273 10.72 -8.34 24.41
CA SER A 273 11.72 -7.27 24.27
C SER A 273 11.92 -6.95 22.79
N VAL A 274 11.89 -5.67 22.45
CA VAL A 274 12.05 -5.19 21.07
C VAL A 274 13.10 -4.10 21.00
N PRO A 275 14.05 -4.14 20.06
CA PRO A 275 15.15 -3.18 20.00
C PRO A 275 14.74 -1.86 19.33
N VAL A 276 13.57 -1.31 19.71
CA VAL A 276 13.05 -0.05 19.15
C VAL A 276 12.62 0.89 20.27
N LEU A 277 12.88 2.19 20.10
CA LEU A 277 12.56 3.20 21.10
C LEU A 277 11.18 3.83 20.88
N GLY A 278 10.57 4.21 21.98
CA GLY A 278 9.35 5.02 22.00
C GLY A 278 8.07 4.19 22.04
N ARG A 279 7.11 4.68 22.80
CA ARG A 279 5.80 4.05 23.00
C ARG A 279 5.03 3.84 21.70
N PHE A 280 5.15 4.77 20.74
CA PHE A 280 4.52 4.64 19.42
C PHE A 280 5.09 3.46 18.64
N ASN A 281 6.37 3.09 18.83
CA ASN A 281 6.95 1.91 18.22
C ASN A 281 6.43 0.61 18.86
N ILE A 282 6.02 0.61 20.12
CA ILE A 282 5.29 -0.53 20.70
C ILE A 282 3.96 -0.73 19.96
N SER A 283 3.21 0.34 19.68
CA SER A 283 1.99 0.28 18.87
C SER A 283 2.27 -0.27 17.46
N ASN A 284 3.37 0.17 16.82
CA ASN A 284 3.81 -0.37 15.52
C ASN A 284 4.12 -1.87 15.61
N VAL A 285 4.84 -2.31 16.64
CA VAL A 285 5.16 -3.73 16.90
C VAL A 285 3.89 -4.56 17.14
N LEU A 286 2.91 -4.03 17.88
CA LEU A 286 1.62 -4.71 18.05
C LEU A 286 0.89 -4.90 16.69
N ALA A 287 0.95 -3.90 15.80
CA ALA A 287 0.41 -4.04 14.43
C ALA A 287 1.13 -5.16 13.65
N VAL A 288 2.47 -5.24 13.77
CA VAL A 288 3.28 -6.32 13.16
C VAL A 288 2.88 -7.68 13.73
N ILE A 289 2.84 -7.85 15.04
CA ILE A 289 2.43 -9.10 15.70
C ILE A 289 1.03 -9.51 15.23
N THR A 290 0.09 -8.55 15.22
CA THR A 290 -1.29 -8.83 14.80
C THR A 290 -1.37 -9.28 13.34
N SER A 291 -0.51 -8.74 12.46
CA SER A 291 -0.45 -9.19 11.06
C SER A 291 0.13 -10.59 10.91
N MET A 292 1.10 -10.97 11.77
CA MET A 292 1.62 -12.36 11.79
C MET A 292 0.55 -13.35 12.25
N LEU A 293 -0.28 -12.96 13.23
CA LEU A 293 -1.42 -13.76 13.66
C LEU A 293 -2.47 -13.91 12.56
N ALA A 294 -2.74 -12.86 11.79
CA ALA A 294 -3.61 -12.93 10.62
C ALA A 294 -3.07 -13.90 9.53
N LEU A 295 -1.77 -14.09 9.47
CA LEU A 295 -1.10 -15.09 8.61
C LEU A 295 -1.00 -16.48 9.25
N GLU A 296 -1.65 -16.68 10.40
CA GLU A 296 -1.66 -17.96 11.14
C GLU A 296 -0.26 -18.46 11.52
N MET A 297 0.72 -17.56 11.68
CA MET A 297 2.06 -17.94 12.11
C MET A 297 2.03 -18.46 13.55
N PRO A 298 2.77 -19.55 13.85
CA PRO A 298 2.91 -20.04 15.22
C PRO A 298 3.47 -18.96 16.15
N MET A 299 2.89 -18.82 17.35
CA MET A 299 3.25 -17.74 18.29
C MET A 299 4.75 -17.73 18.62
N ASP A 300 5.38 -18.86 18.81
CA ASP A 300 6.81 -18.93 19.14
C ASP A 300 7.67 -18.37 17.98
N GLN A 301 7.27 -18.59 16.72
CA GLN A 301 7.93 -18.00 15.56
C GLN A 301 7.68 -16.50 15.48
N VAL A 302 6.48 -16.02 15.83
CA VAL A 302 6.17 -14.58 15.89
C VAL A 302 7.07 -13.89 16.89
N LEU A 303 7.16 -14.44 18.11
CA LEU A 303 7.98 -13.84 19.20
C LEU A 303 9.47 -13.85 18.87
N GLU A 304 9.98 -14.97 18.31
CA GLU A 304 11.36 -15.05 17.85
C GLU A 304 11.65 -13.97 16.79
N SER A 305 10.79 -13.86 15.78
CA SER A 305 10.97 -12.92 14.68
C SER A 305 10.90 -11.45 15.12
N VAL A 306 10.03 -11.12 16.06
CA VAL A 306 9.91 -9.76 16.63
C VAL A 306 11.20 -9.37 17.35
N GLY A 307 11.90 -10.32 17.98
CA GLY A 307 13.20 -10.07 18.59
C GLY A 307 14.32 -9.68 17.60
N TYR A 308 14.13 -9.95 16.31
CA TYR A 308 15.09 -9.57 15.25
C TYR A 308 14.75 -8.24 14.57
N ILE A 309 13.60 -7.63 14.88
CA ILE A 309 13.24 -6.33 14.29
C ILE A 309 14.32 -5.31 14.64
N ARG A 310 14.91 -4.72 13.60
CA ARG A 310 15.79 -3.57 13.73
C ARG A 310 14.98 -2.30 13.56
N GLY A 311 15.49 -1.18 14.03
CA GLY A 311 14.90 0.11 13.74
C GLY A 311 14.91 0.40 12.24
N VAL A 312 14.05 1.30 11.80
CA VAL A 312 14.04 1.79 10.42
C VAL A 312 14.94 3.01 10.34
N ASP A 313 15.87 3.02 9.36
CA ASP A 313 16.80 4.12 9.14
C ASP A 313 16.07 5.47 9.06
N GLY A 314 16.54 6.45 9.84
CA GLY A 314 15.92 7.77 9.94
C GLY A 314 14.57 7.80 10.66
N ARG A 315 14.17 6.75 11.41
CA ARG A 315 12.94 6.69 12.22
C ARG A 315 13.24 6.29 13.65
N MET A 316 13.52 7.27 14.53
CA MET A 316 14.02 7.05 15.89
C MET A 316 15.24 6.12 15.91
N GLU A 317 16.07 6.23 14.91
CA GLU A 317 17.27 5.43 14.73
C GLU A 317 18.32 5.80 15.77
N LEU A 318 18.78 4.81 16.52
CA LEU A 318 19.89 4.96 17.44
C LEU A 318 21.21 4.75 16.69
N LEU A 319 22.02 5.80 16.61
CA LEU A 319 23.36 5.70 16.05
C LEU A 319 24.36 5.21 17.11
N GLU A 320 25.04 4.11 16.81
CA GLU A 320 26.15 3.64 17.62
C GLU A 320 27.37 4.56 17.47
N HIS A 321 27.90 5.05 18.56
CA HIS A 321 29.12 5.87 18.58
C HIS A 321 29.83 5.75 19.96
N PRO A 322 31.14 6.06 20.02
CA PRO A 322 31.96 5.86 21.21
C PRO A 322 31.81 6.95 22.29
N TYR A 323 30.94 7.93 22.11
CA TYR A 323 30.82 9.07 23.03
C TYR A 323 29.75 8.84 24.12
N PRO A 324 29.82 9.51 25.29
CA PRO A 324 28.88 9.28 26.38
C PRO A 324 27.53 10.04 26.22
N PHE A 325 26.99 10.10 25.02
CA PHE A 325 25.67 10.67 24.73
C PHE A 325 24.95 9.82 23.70
N THR A 326 23.64 9.89 23.64
CA THR A 326 22.82 9.16 22.67
C THR A 326 22.53 10.05 21.45
N VAL A 327 22.70 9.52 20.25
CA VAL A 327 22.30 10.17 19.02
C VAL A 327 21.11 9.44 18.44
N ILE A 328 20.03 10.18 18.21
CA ILE A 328 18.82 9.66 17.59
C ILE A 328 18.59 10.43 16.30
N VAL A 329 18.38 9.70 15.21
CA VAL A 329 17.97 10.27 13.91
C VAL A 329 16.49 9.99 13.71
N ASP A 330 15.70 11.04 13.47
CA ASP A 330 14.29 10.92 13.18
C ASP A 330 13.88 11.85 12.04
N TYR A 331 13.08 11.34 11.12
CA TYR A 331 12.51 12.12 10.03
C TYR A 331 11.20 12.73 10.50
N CYS A 332 11.24 13.97 10.97
CA CYS A 332 10.06 14.75 11.33
C CYS A 332 9.51 15.49 10.11
N GLN A 333 8.24 15.27 9.78
CA GLN A 333 7.47 16.20 8.96
C GLN A 333 6.79 17.20 9.91
N HIS A 334 7.06 18.49 9.71
CA HIS A 334 6.37 19.58 10.39
C HIS A 334 5.15 20.03 9.59
#